data_581bf6336d2b95b09b92dbf106aadeb0
#
_entry.id   581bf6336d2b95b09b92dbf106aadeb0
#
_cell.length_a   1.000
_cell.length_b   1.000
_cell.length_c   1.000
_cell.angle_alpha   90.00
_cell.angle_beta   90.00
_cell.angle_gamma   90.00
#
_symmetry.space_group_name_H-M   'P 1'
#
loop_
_entity.id
_entity.type
_entity.pdbx_description
1 polymer ?
#
loop_
_entity_poly.entity_id
_entity_poly.type
_entity_poly.pdbx_seq_one_letter_code
_entity_poly.pdbx_strand_id
1 'polypeptide(L)' 'MFKEELSLVPHLPGCYLMKNSDDNVIYVGKSKNLKNRLTSYFRQTHTGKTAMLVKDIDHFEYIVTSSELEALLLEIN' A
#
# COMPACT_ATOMS: atom_id res chain seq x y z
N MET A 1 -4.74 -0.87 14.31
CA MET A 1 -4.75 -2.15 13.59
C MET A 1 -3.51 -2.36 12.74
N PHE A 2 -3.04 -1.37 11.99
CA PHE A 2 -1.89 -1.52 11.10
C PHE A 2 -0.57 -1.00 11.68
N LYS A 3 -0.55 -0.64 12.95
CA LYS A 3 0.61 0.01 13.55
C LYS A 3 1.87 -0.86 13.54
N GLU A 4 1.72 -2.13 13.88
CA GLU A 4 2.85 -3.05 13.90
C GLU A 4 3.35 -3.35 12.49
N GLU A 5 2.42 -3.62 11.58
CA GLU A 5 2.75 -3.89 10.20
C GLU A 5 3.44 -2.70 9.54
N LEU A 6 2.96 -1.48 9.81
CA LEU A 6 3.57 -0.26 9.28
C LEU A 6 4.99 -0.05 9.79
N SER A 7 5.27 -0.44 11.03
CA SER A 7 6.60 -0.26 11.60
C SER A 7 7.66 -1.10 10.88
N LEU A 8 7.24 -2.19 10.25
CA LEU A 8 8.15 -3.09 9.53
C LEU A 8 8.39 -2.67 8.08
N VAL A 9 7.58 -1.75 7.55
CA VAL A 9 7.72 -1.32 6.16
C VAL A 9 8.94 -0.41 6.02
N PRO A 10 9.85 -0.71 5.07
CA PRO A 10 11.05 0.10 4.90
C PRO A 10 10.78 1.40 4.13
N HIS A 11 11.67 2.38 4.30
CA HIS A 11 11.67 3.61 3.50
C HIS A 11 12.36 3.35 2.18
N LEU A 12 11.77 2.48 1.37
CA LEU A 12 12.33 2.05 0.09
C LEU A 12 11.25 2.09 -0.99
N PRO A 13 11.66 2.17 -2.25
CA PRO A 13 10.69 2.14 -3.34
C PRO A 13 10.11 0.74 -3.53
N GLY A 14 8.91 0.68 -4.07
CA GLY A 14 8.27 -0.60 -4.35
C GLY A 14 6.81 -0.43 -4.73
N CYS A 15 6.11 -1.56 -4.78
CA CYS A 15 4.68 -1.55 -4.97
C CYS A 15 3.99 -2.19 -3.76
N TYR A 16 2.73 -1.84 -3.59
CA TYR A 16 1.93 -2.32 -2.47
C TYR A 16 0.57 -2.79 -2.96
N LEU A 17 0.03 -3.78 -2.27
CA LEU A 17 -1.25 -4.39 -2.59
C LEU A 17 -2.14 -4.29 -1.37
N MET A 18 -3.31 -3.68 -1.54
CA MET A 18 -4.32 -3.62 -0.48
C MET A 18 -5.30 -4.75 -0.68
N LYS A 19 -5.58 -5.49 0.39
CA LYS A 19 -6.43 -6.66 0.33
C LYS A 19 -7.60 -6.54 1.31
N ASN A 20 -8.74 -7.10 0.91
CA ASN A 20 -9.90 -7.14 1.80
C ASN A 20 -9.89 -8.41 2.66
N SER A 21 -10.94 -8.60 3.46
CA SER A 21 -11.03 -9.74 4.37
C SER A 21 -11.10 -11.09 3.65
N ASP A 22 -11.47 -11.10 2.38
CA ASP A 22 -11.51 -12.32 1.57
C ASP A 22 -10.17 -12.58 0.86
N ASP A 23 -9.14 -11.81 1.21
CA ASP A 23 -7.81 -11.90 0.62
C ASP A 23 -7.78 -11.55 -0.87
N ASN A 24 -8.75 -10.78 -1.32
CA ASN A 24 -8.78 -10.25 -2.69
C ASN A 24 -8.03 -8.94 -2.75
N VAL A 25 -7.23 -8.76 -3.82
CA VAL A 25 -6.54 -7.49 -4.05
C VAL A 25 -7.56 -6.46 -4.53
N ILE A 26 -7.73 -5.39 -3.77
CA ILE A 26 -8.67 -4.32 -4.11
C ILE A 26 -7.97 -3.06 -4.62
N TYR A 27 -6.66 -2.97 -4.46
CA TYR A 27 -5.89 -1.86 -4.99
C TYR A 27 -4.42 -2.22 -5.07
N VAL A 28 -3.77 -1.79 -6.14
CA VAL A 28 -2.32 -1.93 -6.33
C VAL A 28 -1.76 -0.54 -6.63
N GLY A 29 -0.71 -0.18 -5.93
CA GLY A 29 -0.06 1.10 -6.15
C GLY A 29 1.45 0.98 -6.11
N LYS A 30 2.12 2.07 -6.49
CA LYS A 30 3.58 2.16 -6.45
C LYS A 30 3.98 3.37 -5.63
N SER A 31 5.19 3.35 -5.09
CA SER A 31 5.71 4.46 -4.32
C SER A 31 7.22 4.48 -4.34
N LYS A 32 7.80 5.66 -4.25
CA LYS A 32 9.24 5.83 -4.04
C LYS A 32 9.62 5.56 -2.58
N ASN A 33 8.67 5.64 -1.67
CA ASN A 33 8.86 5.38 -0.25
C ASN A 33 7.62 4.70 0.29
N LEU A 34 7.70 3.37 0.39
CA LEU A 34 6.58 2.53 0.81
C LEU A 34 6.06 2.92 2.20
N LYS A 35 6.97 3.15 3.14
CA LYS A 35 6.55 3.47 4.51
C LYS A 35 5.73 4.74 4.57
N ASN A 36 6.19 5.80 3.90
CA ASN A 36 5.46 7.08 3.91
C ASN A 36 4.11 6.93 3.24
N ARG A 37 4.05 6.22 2.12
CA ARG A 37 2.80 6.04 1.38
C ARG A 37 1.79 5.24 2.19
N LEU A 38 2.19 4.09 2.72
CA LEU A 38 1.29 3.24 3.49
C LEU A 38 0.85 3.93 4.78
N THR A 39 1.78 4.62 5.45
CA THR A 39 1.43 5.37 6.65
C THR A 39 0.36 6.42 6.35
N SER A 40 0.46 7.13 5.22
CA SER A 40 -0.51 8.15 4.87
C SER A 40 -1.91 7.57 4.65
N TYR A 41 -2.01 6.36 4.11
CA TYR A 41 -3.32 5.71 3.95
C TYR A 41 -4.01 5.45 5.29
N PHE A 42 -3.26 5.07 6.31
CA PHE A 42 -3.85 4.60 7.55
C PHE A 42 -3.86 5.63 8.68
N ARG A 43 -3.16 6.74 8.53
CA ARG A 43 -3.11 7.78 9.57
C ARG A 43 -3.81 9.08 9.20
N GLN A 44 -4.03 9.32 7.92
CA GLN A 44 -4.68 10.54 7.46
C GLN A 44 -6.18 10.31 7.27
N THR A 45 -6.95 11.39 7.43
CA THR A 45 -8.36 11.35 7.11
C THR A 45 -8.53 11.49 5.60
N HIS A 46 -9.32 10.61 5.03
CA HIS A 46 -9.59 10.59 3.59
C HIS A 46 -11.06 10.84 3.32
N THR A 47 -11.37 11.26 2.09
CA THR A 47 -12.74 11.50 1.63
C THR A 47 -12.95 10.80 0.29
N GLY A 48 -14.23 10.64 -0.08
CA GLY A 48 -14.60 10.09 -1.38
C GLY A 48 -14.12 8.66 -1.59
N LYS A 49 -13.57 8.40 -2.77
CA LYS A 49 -13.15 7.05 -3.16
C LYS A 49 -12.04 6.49 -2.26
N THR A 50 -11.11 7.33 -1.83
CA THR A 50 -10.03 6.88 -0.96
C THR A 50 -10.56 6.43 0.40
N ALA A 51 -11.52 7.16 0.96
CA ALA A 51 -12.13 6.77 2.23
C ALA A 51 -12.82 5.42 2.11
N MET A 52 -13.52 5.17 1.02
CA MET A 52 -14.18 3.88 0.78
C MET A 52 -13.18 2.75 0.64
N LEU A 53 -12.08 3.00 -0.07
CA LEU A 53 -11.02 2.01 -0.20
C LEU A 53 -10.43 1.65 1.15
N VAL A 54 -10.04 2.65 1.94
CA VAL A 54 -9.40 2.43 3.24
C VAL A 54 -10.33 1.63 4.17
N LYS A 55 -11.62 1.89 4.11
CA LYS A 55 -12.62 1.17 4.92
C LYS A 55 -12.60 -0.33 4.63
N ASP A 56 -12.37 -0.72 3.38
CA ASP A 56 -12.42 -2.13 2.97
C ASP A 56 -11.09 -2.86 3.13
N ILE A 57 -10.00 -2.14 3.46
CA ILE A 57 -8.70 -2.78 3.63
C ILE A 57 -8.67 -3.59 4.92
N ASP A 58 -8.41 -4.88 4.77
CA ASP A 58 -8.19 -5.78 5.91
C ASP A 58 -6.70 -5.88 6.22
N HIS A 59 -5.88 -6.00 5.17
CA HIS A 59 -4.44 -6.08 5.30
C HIS A 59 -3.77 -5.63 4.00
N PHE A 60 -2.44 -5.51 4.04
CA PHE A 60 -1.67 -5.12 2.86
C PHE A 60 -0.43 -5.99 2.73
N GLU A 61 0.09 -6.04 1.50
CA GLU A 61 1.38 -6.64 1.21
C GLU A 61 2.19 -5.64 0.39
N TYR A 62 3.49 -5.81 0.34
CA TYR A 62 4.34 -4.93 -0.45
C TYR A 62 5.54 -5.69 -1.01
N ILE A 63 6.10 -5.17 -2.10
CA ILE A 63 7.28 -5.72 -2.75
C ILE A 63 8.27 -4.58 -2.93
N VAL A 64 9.44 -4.72 -2.31
CA VAL A 64 10.52 -3.74 -2.46
C VAL A 64 11.17 -3.94 -3.82
N THR A 65 11.39 -2.85 -4.53
CA THR A 65 12.04 -2.87 -5.84
C THR A 65 13.26 -1.97 -5.83
N SER A 66 14.12 -2.13 -6.84
CA SER A 66 15.33 -1.32 -6.93
C SER A 66 15.07 0.08 -7.46
N SER A 67 13.92 0.32 -8.08
CA SER A 67 13.61 1.61 -8.67
C SER A 67 12.10 1.78 -8.86
N GLU A 68 11.69 3.03 -9.05
CA GLU A 68 10.30 3.35 -9.34
C GLU A 68 9.84 2.71 -10.65
N LEU A 69 10.74 2.63 -11.63
CA LEU A 69 10.41 2.00 -12.91
C LEU A 69 10.10 0.53 -12.75
N GLU A 70 10.87 -0.17 -11.93
CA GLU A 70 10.63 -1.57 -11.65
C GLU A 70 9.30 -1.76 -10.93
N ALA A 71 8.98 -0.90 -9.98
CA ALA A 71 7.69 -0.92 -9.30
C ALA A 71 6.53 -0.73 -10.28
N LEU A 72 6.70 0.18 -11.25
CA LEU A 72 5.70 0.41 -12.28
C LEU A 72 5.46 -0.83 -13.13
N LEU A 73 6.51 -1.54 -13.49
CA LEU A 73 6.38 -2.77 -14.27
C LEU A 73 5.64 -3.86 -13.50
N LEU A 74 5.90 -3.97 -12.20
CA LEU A 74 5.20 -4.92 -11.35
C LEU A 74 3.71 -4.56 -11.23
N GLU A 75 3.40 -3.27 -11.16
CA GLU A 75 2.02 -2.80 -11.07
C GLU A 75 1.19 -3.18 -12.29
N ILE A 76 1.81 -3.15 -13.48
CA ILE A 76 1.14 -3.49 -14.73
C ILE A 76 0.85 -5.00 -14.82
N ASN A 77 1.72 -5.80 -14.30
CA ASN A 77 1.57 -7.26 -14.33
C ASN A 77 0.64 -7.77 -13.23
#